data_8fdb87720d87940301a2104116294c8d
#
_entry.id   8fdb87720d87940301a2104116294c8d
#
_cell.length_a   1.000
_cell.length_b   1.000
_cell.length_c   1.000
_cell.angle_alpha   90.00
_cell.angle_beta   90.00
_cell.angle_gamma   90.00
#
_symmetry.space_group_name_H-M   'P 1'
#
loop_
_entity.id
_entity.type
_entity.pdbx_description
1 polymer ?
#
loop_
_entity_poly.entity_id
_entity_poly.type
_entity_poly.pdbx_seq_one_letter_code
_entity_poly.pdbx_strand_id
1 'polypeptide(L)'
;ETITSNPRVLGADPLVCYEPADGDKPERAGGIGEEDIVTITLPYIKSAREGVIRLGSLLEQYGTYEMNGVAFQDVDEIWWLETIGGHHWIARKVPDDVYVVMPNQFGMDEFDLADALGAQNEFMCSADLPEFIEKYHLDVENMEDKVCPRDIFGSHDDADHVYNTPRAWFMERTLNPNSAVWDGPDADFTPVSDDIPWCMIPEKKITMEDVKYVLSSHYQGTLYDPYGNYGDKSLRGAYRSIGVNRTDFMSAIQIRPYVDEDSSAIQWLAFASNAFNVMVPFYTNVDEVPEYFANTSADVSTNNFYWTSRMIAAMADASYAKSVFHIERYDERVMSKAHEIIYRYDDRLGADRDVQTDAVSKLGQKLRQQANRETADMVRQAASDTLGKVLYELSNQMKNSYSRSDA
;
A
#
# COMPACT_ATOMS: atom_id res chain seq x y z
N GLU A 1 -2.88 3.30 -5.83
CA GLU A 1 -3.44 1.97 -6.08
C GLU A 1 -4.39 2.01 -7.28
N THR A 2 -4.23 1.12 -8.26
CA THR A 2 -5.17 1.03 -9.39
C THR A 2 -6.52 0.48 -8.91
N ILE A 3 -7.62 1.13 -9.29
CA ILE A 3 -8.99 0.71 -8.97
C ILE A 3 -9.78 0.44 -10.26
N THR A 4 -11.01 -0.04 -10.14
CA THR A 4 -11.81 -0.41 -11.33
C THR A 4 -13.22 0.14 -11.21
N SER A 5 -13.62 0.97 -12.19
CA SER A 5 -15.01 1.43 -12.37
C SER A 5 -15.83 0.41 -13.15
N ASN A 6 -17.13 0.41 -12.91
CA ASN A 6 -18.06 -0.41 -13.69
C ASN A 6 -18.18 0.07 -15.17
N PRO A 7 -18.61 -0.82 -16.09
CA PRO A 7 -18.67 -0.48 -17.52
C PRO A 7 -19.59 0.68 -17.87
N ARG A 8 -20.63 0.98 -17.06
CA ARG A 8 -21.55 2.11 -17.34
C ARG A 8 -20.83 3.45 -17.13
N VAL A 9 -20.05 3.53 -16.07
CA VAL A 9 -19.21 4.71 -15.78
C VAL A 9 -18.20 4.93 -16.88
N LEU A 10 -17.47 3.87 -17.28
CA LEU A 10 -16.48 3.95 -18.35
C LEU A 10 -17.08 4.27 -19.72
N GLY A 11 -18.34 3.89 -19.94
CA GLY A 11 -19.10 4.30 -21.15
C GLY A 11 -19.53 5.77 -21.12
N ALA A 12 -19.75 6.33 -19.92
CA ALA A 12 -20.17 7.71 -19.73
C ALA A 12 -19.00 8.71 -19.69
N ASP A 13 -17.88 8.32 -19.08
CA ASP A 13 -16.61 9.05 -18.99
C ASP A 13 -15.44 8.13 -19.37
N PRO A 14 -15.18 7.96 -20.69
CA PRO A 14 -14.13 7.06 -21.16
C PRO A 14 -12.74 7.50 -20.74
N LEU A 15 -11.87 6.53 -20.46
CA LEU A 15 -10.46 6.77 -20.19
C LEU A 15 -9.77 7.48 -21.35
N VAL A 16 -8.89 8.41 -21.06
CA VAL A 16 -8.14 9.21 -22.03
C VAL A 16 -6.88 8.46 -22.46
N CYS A 17 -7.05 7.45 -23.30
CA CYS A 17 -5.93 6.65 -23.79
C CYS A 17 -5.13 7.39 -24.87
N TYR A 18 -3.84 7.08 -24.98
CA TYR A 18 -3.01 7.52 -26.09
C TYR A 18 -3.51 6.97 -27.41
N GLU A 19 -3.67 7.85 -28.40
CA GLU A 19 -4.04 7.45 -29.78
C GLU A 19 -2.90 7.88 -30.73
N PRO A 20 -2.23 6.92 -31.41
CA PRO A 20 -1.19 7.27 -32.39
C PRO A 20 -1.81 7.97 -33.60
N ALA A 21 -1.01 8.76 -34.33
CA ALA A 21 -1.43 9.36 -35.58
C ALA A 21 -1.88 8.27 -36.60
N ASP A 22 -3.05 8.45 -37.23
CA ASP A 22 -3.60 7.53 -38.23
C ASP A 22 -4.16 8.31 -39.43
N GLY A 23 -3.45 8.27 -40.56
CA GLY A 23 -3.78 9.04 -41.75
C GLY A 23 -3.83 10.55 -41.48
N ASP A 24 -5.00 11.17 -41.67
CA ASP A 24 -5.21 12.60 -41.43
C ASP A 24 -5.54 12.93 -39.95
N LYS A 25 -5.66 11.92 -39.09
CA LYS A 25 -5.91 12.13 -37.66
C LYS A 25 -4.58 12.39 -36.94
N PRO A 26 -4.44 13.55 -36.28
CA PRO A 26 -3.24 13.81 -35.47
C PRO A 26 -3.16 12.87 -34.26
N GLU A 27 -1.96 12.66 -33.80
CA GLU A 27 -1.69 12.02 -32.50
C GLU A 27 -2.45 12.72 -31.38
N ARG A 28 -3.01 11.95 -30.45
CA ARG A 28 -3.62 12.43 -29.20
C ARG A 28 -2.84 11.87 -28.01
N ALA A 29 -2.35 12.77 -27.17
CA ALA A 29 -1.71 12.38 -25.90
C ALA A 29 -2.70 11.63 -25.00
N GLY A 30 -2.22 10.65 -24.26
CA GLY A 30 -2.96 10.04 -23.17
C GLY A 30 -3.14 10.99 -21.99
N GLY A 31 -4.07 10.66 -21.11
CA GLY A 31 -4.25 11.32 -19.82
C GLY A 31 -3.15 10.96 -18.83
N ILE A 32 -3.35 11.35 -17.58
CA ILE A 32 -2.44 11.14 -16.45
C ILE A 32 -2.48 9.65 -16.04
N GLY A 33 -1.33 9.06 -15.76
CA GLY A 33 -1.20 7.72 -15.20
C GLY A 33 -0.56 7.70 -13.81
N GLU A 34 -0.51 6.54 -13.18
CA GLU A 34 0.06 6.38 -11.84
C GLU A 34 1.53 6.81 -11.77
N GLU A 35 2.29 6.65 -12.85
CA GLU A 35 3.68 7.06 -12.96
C GLU A 35 3.89 8.57 -12.93
N ASP A 36 2.87 9.36 -13.31
CA ASP A 36 2.95 10.81 -13.36
C ASP A 36 2.47 11.48 -12.07
N ILE A 37 1.47 10.90 -11.38
CA ILE A 37 0.71 11.51 -10.28
C ILE A 37 1.62 12.14 -9.22
N VAL A 38 2.63 11.40 -8.75
CA VAL A 38 3.56 11.89 -7.71
C VAL A 38 4.36 13.08 -8.23
N THR A 39 4.91 12.98 -9.44
CA THR A 39 5.79 13.99 -10.03
C THR A 39 5.09 15.30 -10.32
N ILE A 40 3.84 15.24 -10.80
CA ILE A 40 3.06 16.45 -11.17
C ILE A 40 2.32 17.05 -9.98
N THR A 41 2.22 16.35 -8.85
CA THR A 41 1.46 16.79 -7.68
C THR A 41 2.35 17.17 -6.50
N LEU A 42 3.15 16.22 -5.99
CA LEU A 42 3.86 16.36 -4.72
C LEU A 42 4.81 17.58 -4.65
N PRO A 43 5.60 17.94 -5.67
CA PRO A 43 6.50 19.10 -5.60
C PRO A 43 5.79 20.47 -5.53
N TYR A 44 4.48 20.50 -5.73
CA TYR A 44 3.70 21.75 -5.87
C TYR A 44 2.70 21.98 -4.73
N ILE A 45 2.70 21.14 -3.70
CA ILE A 45 1.76 21.16 -2.59
C ILE A 45 2.49 21.28 -1.26
N LYS A 46 1.76 21.77 -0.24
CA LYS A 46 2.25 21.89 1.13
C LYS A 46 1.35 21.20 2.16
N SER A 47 0.18 20.73 1.74
CA SER A 47 -0.77 20.02 2.58
C SER A 47 -1.46 18.91 1.82
N ALA A 48 -2.06 17.96 2.55
CA ALA A 48 -2.85 16.89 1.98
C ALA A 48 -4.04 17.42 1.16
N ARG A 49 -4.73 18.44 1.68
CA ARG A 49 -5.85 19.11 1.01
C ARG A 49 -5.44 19.77 -0.30
N GLU A 50 -4.30 20.47 -0.33
CA GLU A 50 -3.76 21.05 -1.58
C GLU A 50 -3.47 19.94 -2.62
N GLY A 51 -3.07 18.75 -2.17
CA GLY A 51 -2.85 17.58 -3.03
C GLY A 51 -4.13 17.16 -3.75
N VAL A 52 -5.23 17.02 -3.01
CA VAL A 52 -6.56 16.70 -3.58
C VAL A 52 -6.99 17.73 -4.60
N ILE A 53 -6.97 19.02 -4.23
CA ILE A 53 -7.38 20.11 -5.10
C ILE A 53 -6.55 20.17 -6.39
N ARG A 54 -5.23 20.02 -6.26
CA ARG A 54 -4.32 20.05 -7.41
C ARG A 54 -4.55 18.85 -8.34
N LEU A 55 -4.55 17.64 -7.81
CA LEU A 55 -4.74 16.44 -8.63
C LEU A 55 -6.12 16.46 -9.28
N GLY A 56 -7.17 16.79 -8.53
CA GLY A 56 -8.54 16.90 -9.04
C GLY A 56 -8.62 17.86 -10.24
N SER A 57 -8.03 19.06 -10.12
CA SER A 57 -8.00 20.05 -11.22
C SER A 57 -7.22 19.53 -12.44
N LEU A 58 -6.15 18.79 -12.24
CA LEU A 58 -5.38 18.18 -13.34
C LEU A 58 -6.17 17.07 -14.03
N LEU A 59 -6.90 16.24 -13.28
CA LEU A 59 -7.77 15.19 -13.82
C LEU A 59 -8.93 15.79 -14.65
N GLU A 60 -9.57 16.85 -14.17
CA GLU A 60 -10.62 17.56 -14.94
C GLU A 60 -10.09 18.15 -16.24
N GLN A 61 -8.84 18.61 -16.24
CA GLN A 61 -8.24 19.27 -17.41
C GLN A 61 -7.67 18.28 -18.44
N TYR A 62 -6.98 17.26 -17.99
CA TYR A 62 -6.18 16.36 -18.85
C TYR A 62 -6.75 14.95 -18.93
N GLY A 63 -7.58 14.58 -17.98
CA GLY A 63 -8.09 13.23 -17.82
C GLY A 63 -7.03 12.23 -17.35
N THR A 64 -7.46 10.98 -17.20
CA THR A 64 -6.59 9.85 -16.87
C THR A 64 -6.81 8.71 -17.86
N TYR A 65 -5.76 7.93 -18.14
CA TYR A 65 -5.90 6.70 -18.94
C TYR A 65 -6.10 5.44 -18.09
N GLU A 66 -6.03 5.57 -16.77
CA GLU A 66 -6.31 4.51 -15.81
C GLU A 66 -6.92 5.10 -14.53
N MET A 67 -7.65 4.27 -13.78
CA MET A 67 -8.29 4.71 -12.54
C MET A 67 -7.41 4.39 -11.36
N ASN A 68 -7.31 5.32 -10.43
CA ASN A 68 -6.45 5.24 -9.27
C ASN A 68 -7.14 5.70 -7.99
N GLY A 69 -6.76 5.06 -6.86
CA GLY A 69 -6.94 5.59 -5.52
C GLY A 69 -5.64 6.19 -5.01
N VAL A 70 -5.68 7.41 -4.51
CA VAL A 70 -4.50 8.20 -4.12
C VAL A 70 -4.66 8.74 -2.71
N ALA A 71 -3.73 8.40 -1.81
CA ALA A 71 -3.67 8.99 -0.47
C ALA A 71 -2.78 10.24 -0.47
N PHE A 72 -3.27 11.31 0.14
CA PHE A 72 -2.51 12.50 0.51
C PHE A 72 -2.44 12.62 2.02
N GLN A 73 -1.25 12.86 2.56
CA GLN A 73 -1.01 12.86 4.00
C GLN A 73 -0.09 14.00 4.40
N ASP A 74 -0.45 14.70 5.47
CA ASP A 74 0.41 15.63 6.19
C ASP A 74 0.31 15.38 7.72
N VAL A 75 0.77 16.33 8.55
CA VAL A 75 0.74 16.20 10.01
C VAL A 75 -0.65 16.35 10.63
N ASP A 76 -1.58 16.96 9.91
CA ASP A 76 -2.91 17.34 10.40
C ASP A 76 -4.02 16.47 9.83
N GLU A 77 -3.89 15.99 8.58
CA GLU A 77 -4.97 15.26 7.94
C GLU A 77 -4.48 14.24 6.89
N ILE A 78 -5.35 13.26 6.60
CA ILE A 78 -5.21 12.31 5.50
C ILE A 78 -6.44 12.45 4.62
N TRP A 79 -6.24 12.53 3.30
CA TRP A 79 -7.28 12.50 2.29
C TRP A 79 -7.09 11.29 1.38
N TRP A 80 -8.20 10.68 1.02
CA TRP A 80 -8.25 9.61 0.03
C TRP A 80 -9.03 10.09 -1.19
N LEU A 81 -8.43 10.04 -2.37
CA LEU A 81 -9.03 10.41 -3.65
C LEU A 81 -9.19 9.16 -4.52
N GLU A 82 -10.35 8.99 -5.14
CA GLU A 82 -10.65 7.95 -6.13
C GLU A 82 -11.03 8.61 -7.45
N THR A 83 -10.41 8.18 -8.57
CA THR A 83 -10.82 8.58 -9.92
C THR A 83 -12.00 7.72 -10.36
N ILE A 84 -13.02 8.32 -10.97
CA ILE A 84 -14.27 7.64 -11.33
C ILE A 84 -14.26 7.15 -12.77
N GLY A 85 -13.70 7.91 -13.65
CA GLY A 85 -13.60 7.62 -15.08
C GLY A 85 -12.44 8.38 -15.67
N GLY A 86 -12.60 8.88 -16.89
CA GLY A 86 -11.56 9.65 -17.57
C GLY A 86 -11.25 10.98 -16.90
N HIS A 87 -12.26 11.68 -16.32
CA HIS A 87 -12.10 13.05 -15.81
C HIS A 87 -12.69 13.28 -14.42
N HIS A 88 -13.69 12.46 -14.01
CA HIS A 88 -14.36 12.64 -12.73
C HIS A 88 -13.59 12.01 -11.58
N TRP A 89 -13.73 12.58 -10.40
CA TRP A 89 -13.07 12.13 -9.18
C TRP A 89 -13.89 12.50 -7.94
N ILE A 90 -13.65 11.76 -6.86
CA ILE A 90 -14.13 12.02 -5.50
C ILE A 90 -12.98 11.94 -4.51
N ALA A 91 -13.09 12.64 -3.39
CA ALA A 91 -12.15 12.52 -2.29
C ALA A 91 -12.85 12.67 -0.94
N ARG A 92 -12.37 11.91 0.03
CA ARG A 92 -12.85 11.96 1.42
C ARG A 92 -11.69 12.15 2.38
N LYS A 93 -11.88 13.03 3.36
CA LYS A 93 -10.99 13.12 4.51
C LYS A 93 -11.15 11.86 5.36
N VAL A 94 -10.03 11.21 5.67
CA VAL A 94 -10.01 10.06 6.57
C VAL A 94 -10.22 10.56 8.00
N PRO A 95 -11.22 10.07 8.76
CA PRO A 95 -11.39 10.43 10.16
C PRO A 95 -10.15 10.08 10.99
N ASP A 96 -9.89 10.88 12.04
CA ASP A 96 -8.61 10.82 12.80
C ASP A 96 -8.40 9.52 13.59
N ASP A 97 -9.46 8.78 13.88
CA ASP A 97 -9.46 7.59 14.74
C ASP A 97 -9.64 6.27 14.00
N VAL A 98 -9.65 6.31 12.66
CA VAL A 98 -9.87 5.11 11.82
C VAL A 98 -8.64 4.74 11.01
N TYR A 99 -8.67 3.53 10.47
CA TYR A 99 -7.85 3.13 9.34
C TYR A 99 -8.73 2.84 8.13
N VAL A 100 -8.14 2.90 6.96
CA VAL A 100 -8.79 2.60 5.68
C VAL A 100 -8.10 1.41 5.04
N VAL A 101 -8.87 0.50 4.45
CA VAL A 101 -8.35 -0.58 3.60
C VAL A 101 -8.81 -0.39 2.17
N MET A 102 -7.86 -0.47 1.24
CA MET A 102 -8.13 -0.27 -0.19
C MET A 102 -7.44 -1.35 -1.02
N PRO A 103 -8.17 -2.38 -1.45
CA PRO A 103 -7.72 -3.25 -2.53
C PRO A 103 -7.86 -2.55 -3.89
N ASN A 104 -7.63 -3.23 -5.01
CA ASN A 104 -7.82 -2.68 -6.36
C ASN A 104 -9.31 -2.50 -6.72
N GLN A 105 -10.07 -1.85 -5.87
CA GLN A 105 -11.52 -1.73 -5.94
C GLN A 105 -11.95 -0.40 -5.31
N PHE A 106 -13.07 0.20 -5.77
CA PHE A 106 -13.68 1.30 -5.05
C PHE A 106 -14.00 0.89 -3.61
N GLY A 107 -13.64 1.72 -2.66
CA GLY A 107 -13.85 1.42 -1.24
C GLY A 107 -14.80 2.36 -0.55
N MET A 108 -14.84 3.63 -0.99
CA MET A 108 -15.65 4.66 -0.35
C MET A 108 -17.13 4.27 -0.31
N ASP A 109 -17.66 4.06 0.89
CA ASP A 109 -19.02 3.56 1.14
C ASP A 109 -20.02 4.65 1.51
N GLU A 110 -19.55 5.87 1.83
CA GLU A 110 -20.37 7.04 2.14
C GLU A 110 -19.74 8.28 1.51
N PHE A 111 -20.59 9.12 0.91
CA PHE A 111 -20.18 10.40 0.33
C PHE A 111 -21.27 11.45 0.47
N ASP A 112 -20.92 12.63 0.98
CA ASP A 112 -21.83 13.77 1.16
C ASP A 112 -21.62 14.79 0.03
N LEU A 113 -22.53 14.78 -0.95
CA LEU A 113 -22.50 15.72 -2.08
C LEU A 113 -22.69 17.18 -1.65
N ALA A 114 -23.47 17.42 -0.60
CA ALA A 114 -23.73 18.78 -0.13
C ALA A 114 -22.48 19.40 0.49
N ASP A 115 -21.69 18.63 1.27
CA ASP A 115 -20.40 19.09 1.76
C ASP A 115 -19.38 19.24 0.60
N ALA A 116 -19.32 18.26 -0.30
CA ALA A 116 -18.34 18.23 -1.39
C ALA A 116 -18.48 19.43 -2.34
N LEU A 117 -19.70 19.88 -2.61
CA LEU A 117 -20.00 21.03 -3.47
C LEU A 117 -20.11 22.34 -2.69
N GLY A 118 -20.10 22.29 -1.37
CA GLY A 118 -20.31 23.43 -0.47
C GLY A 118 -19.06 23.79 0.32
N ALA A 119 -19.06 23.34 1.58
CA ALA A 119 -18.01 23.71 2.54
C ALA A 119 -16.70 22.95 2.36
N GLN A 120 -16.75 21.75 1.75
CA GLN A 120 -15.61 20.89 1.49
C GLN A 120 -14.80 20.55 2.75
N ASN A 121 -15.47 20.31 3.87
CA ASN A 121 -14.82 20.00 5.13
C ASN A 121 -14.26 18.60 5.13
N GLU A 122 -15.05 17.63 4.67
CA GLU A 122 -14.74 16.19 4.70
C GLU A 122 -14.79 15.54 3.32
N PHE A 123 -15.46 16.16 2.34
CA PHE A 123 -15.63 15.62 1.00
C PHE A 123 -15.30 16.66 -0.09
N MET A 124 -14.77 16.21 -1.21
CA MET A 124 -14.52 16.99 -2.42
C MET A 124 -14.78 16.13 -3.65
N CYS A 125 -15.23 16.75 -4.75
CA CYS A 125 -15.44 16.06 -6.03
C CYS A 125 -15.29 17.00 -7.21
N SER A 126 -15.32 16.43 -8.42
CA SER A 126 -15.53 17.18 -9.66
C SER A 126 -16.80 18.01 -9.58
N ALA A 127 -16.75 19.26 -10.05
CA ALA A 127 -17.83 20.21 -9.87
C ALA A 127 -19.16 19.81 -10.52
N ASP A 128 -19.11 19.01 -11.59
CA ASP A 128 -20.27 18.54 -12.37
C ASP A 128 -20.67 17.09 -12.05
N LEU A 129 -20.14 16.53 -10.95
CA LEU A 129 -20.43 15.13 -10.56
C LEU A 129 -21.93 14.83 -10.40
N PRO A 130 -22.78 15.69 -9.78
CA PRO A 130 -24.21 15.44 -9.70
C PRO A 130 -24.91 15.37 -11.05
N GLU A 131 -24.59 16.30 -11.95
CA GLU A 131 -25.12 16.34 -13.30
C GLU A 131 -24.68 15.12 -14.12
N PHE A 132 -23.42 14.65 -13.88
CA PHE A 132 -22.91 13.43 -14.49
C PHE A 132 -23.69 12.20 -14.02
N ILE A 133 -23.92 12.04 -12.71
CA ILE A 133 -24.69 10.94 -12.14
C ILE A 133 -26.13 10.97 -12.69
N GLU A 134 -26.82 12.10 -12.68
CA GLU A 134 -28.19 12.26 -13.16
C GLU A 134 -28.29 11.97 -14.66
N LYS A 135 -27.44 12.60 -15.47
CA LYS A 135 -27.44 12.51 -16.93
C LYS A 135 -27.30 11.08 -17.44
N TYR A 136 -26.47 10.29 -16.79
CA TYR A 136 -26.16 8.92 -17.20
C TYR A 136 -26.91 7.86 -16.38
N HIS A 137 -27.80 8.30 -15.46
CA HIS A 137 -28.57 7.42 -14.58
C HIS A 137 -27.69 6.42 -13.84
N LEU A 138 -26.59 6.88 -13.25
CA LEU A 138 -25.61 6.02 -12.60
C LEU A 138 -26.10 5.57 -11.22
N ASP A 139 -26.82 6.42 -10.48
CA ASP A 139 -27.45 6.08 -9.22
C ASP A 139 -28.80 5.37 -9.50
N VAL A 140 -28.80 4.06 -9.25
CA VAL A 140 -30.01 3.23 -9.48
C VAL A 140 -30.94 3.24 -8.27
N GLU A 141 -30.43 3.56 -7.09
CA GLU A 141 -31.16 3.50 -5.84
C GLU A 141 -31.83 4.81 -5.43
N ASN A 142 -31.58 5.87 -6.19
CA ASN A 142 -32.16 7.19 -5.99
C ASN A 142 -31.90 7.77 -4.58
N MET A 143 -30.65 7.72 -4.13
CA MET A 143 -30.20 8.27 -2.87
C MET A 143 -30.13 9.81 -2.97
N GLU A 144 -30.78 10.55 -2.08
CA GLU A 144 -30.91 12.02 -2.15
C GLU A 144 -29.53 12.72 -2.00
N ASP A 145 -29.13 13.17 -0.82
CA ASP A 145 -27.87 13.92 -0.63
C ASP A 145 -26.65 13.06 -0.29
N LYS A 146 -26.87 11.80 0.10
CA LYS A 146 -25.80 10.83 0.41
C LYS A 146 -25.79 9.71 -0.62
N VAL A 147 -24.60 9.46 -1.14
CA VAL A 147 -24.38 8.40 -2.13
C VAL A 147 -23.36 7.38 -1.59
N CYS A 148 -23.46 6.13 -2.04
CA CYS A 148 -22.43 5.12 -1.85
C CYS A 148 -21.60 5.02 -3.14
N PRO A 149 -20.40 5.63 -3.19
CA PRO A 149 -19.58 5.63 -4.42
C PRO A 149 -19.22 4.24 -4.90
N ARG A 150 -18.96 3.31 -3.97
CA ARG A 150 -18.65 1.93 -4.29
C ARG A 150 -19.77 1.28 -5.10
N ASP A 151 -21.03 1.47 -4.72
CA ASP A 151 -22.17 0.87 -5.40
C ASP A 151 -22.47 1.55 -6.75
N ILE A 152 -22.26 2.87 -6.82
CA ILE A 152 -22.54 3.66 -8.03
C ILE A 152 -21.44 3.45 -9.08
N PHE A 153 -20.17 3.53 -8.67
CA PHE A 153 -19.03 3.61 -9.58
C PHE A 153 -18.21 2.33 -9.65
N GLY A 154 -18.17 1.54 -8.57
CA GLY A 154 -17.31 0.39 -8.43
C GLY A 154 -17.71 -0.82 -9.28
N SER A 155 -16.76 -1.72 -9.46
CA SER A 155 -16.97 -3.06 -9.98
C SER A 155 -17.24 -4.03 -8.82
N HIS A 156 -18.15 -4.98 -9.03
CA HIS A 156 -18.53 -6.04 -8.09
C HIS A 156 -18.72 -7.35 -8.85
N ASP A 157 -17.71 -7.74 -9.60
CA ASP A 157 -17.75 -8.97 -10.39
C ASP A 157 -17.05 -10.16 -9.70
N ASP A 158 -17.16 -11.34 -10.30
CA ASP A 158 -16.55 -12.56 -9.77
C ASP A 158 -15.02 -12.43 -9.63
N ALA A 159 -14.37 -11.54 -10.39
CA ALA A 159 -12.93 -11.28 -10.26
C ALA A 159 -12.62 -10.54 -8.98
N ASP A 160 -13.47 -9.58 -8.57
CA ASP A 160 -13.31 -8.85 -7.31
C ASP A 160 -13.38 -9.80 -6.10
N HIS A 161 -14.25 -10.82 -6.15
CA HIS A 161 -14.40 -11.83 -5.10
C HIS A 161 -13.20 -12.80 -4.99
N VAL A 162 -12.27 -12.75 -5.92
CA VAL A 162 -11.01 -13.52 -5.87
C VAL A 162 -9.81 -12.60 -5.59
N TYR A 163 -9.82 -11.39 -6.16
CA TYR A 163 -8.70 -10.47 -6.14
C TYR A 163 -8.78 -9.41 -5.03
N ASN A 164 -9.95 -8.82 -4.82
CA ASN A 164 -10.10 -7.58 -4.08
C ASN A 164 -10.73 -7.79 -2.70
N THR A 165 -11.98 -8.15 -2.65
CA THR A 165 -12.78 -8.28 -1.43
C THR A 165 -12.12 -9.17 -0.37
N PRO A 166 -11.51 -10.36 -0.72
CA PRO A 166 -10.85 -11.20 0.27
C PRO A 166 -9.65 -10.52 0.95
N ARG A 167 -8.97 -9.60 0.25
CA ARG A 167 -7.84 -8.85 0.82
C ARG A 167 -8.32 -7.84 1.86
N ALA A 168 -9.38 -7.08 1.58
CA ALA A 168 -10.01 -6.18 2.54
C ALA A 168 -10.50 -6.96 3.77
N TRP A 169 -11.27 -8.03 3.55
CA TRP A 169 -11.73 -8.92 4.62
C TRP A 169 -10.61 -9.39 5.55
N PHE A 170 -9.47 -9.82 5.00
CA PHE A 170 -8.36 -10.30 5.82
C PHE A 170 -7.70 -9.19 6.63
N MET A 171 -7.52 -8.01 6.05
CA MET A 171 -6.93 -6.87 6.75
C MET A 171 -7.80 -6.43 7.92
N GLU A 172 -9.11 -6.27 7.71
CA GLU A 172 -10.04 -5.86 8.78
C GLU A 172 -10.22 -6.94 9.83
N ARG A 173 -10.37 -8.21 9.43
CA ARG A 173 -10.40 -9.34 10.35
C ARG A 173 -9.16 -9.38 11.26
N THR A 174 -8.00 -8.97 10.74
CA THR A 174 -6.75 -8.96 11.50
C THR A 174 -6.68 -7.78 12.47
N LEU A 175 -7.11 -6.60 12.05
CA LEU A 175 -7.02 -5.37 12.85
C LEU A 175 -8.19 -5.23 13.84
N ASN A 176 -9.34 -5.84 13.50
CA ASN A 176 -10.58 -5.78 14.28
C ASN A 176 -11.18 -7.18 14.52
N PRO A 177 -10.44 -8.11 15.16
CA PRO A 177 -10.87 -9.51 15.27
C PRO A 177 -12.15 -9.72 16.10
N ASN A 178 -12.55 -8.77 16.93
CA ASN A 178 -13.73 -8.89 17.80
C ASN A 178 -14.86 -7.90 17.45
N SER A 179 -14.64 -6.99 16.51
CA SER A 179 -15.63 -5.96 16.14
C SER A 179 -16.75 -6.51 15.26
N ALA A 180 -16.55 -7.65 14.64
CA ALA A 180 -17.51 -8.36 13.81
C ALA A 180 -17.28 -9.87 13.89
N VAL A 181 -18.22 -10.67 13.43
CA VAL A 181 -18.08 -12.11 13.25
C VAL A 181 -17.51 -12.35 11.85
N TRP A 182 -16.25 -12.77 11.79
CA TRP A 182 -15.49 -12.91 10.53
C TRP A 182 -15.49 -14.33 9.95
N ASP A 183 -15.88 -15.33 10.74
CA ASP A 183 -15.77 -16.73 10.38
C ASP A 183 -17.08 -17.48 10.73
N GLY A 184 -17.36 -18.54 9.98
CA GLY A 184 -18.48 -19.43 10.25
C GLY A 184 -19.77 -19.07 9.51
N PRO A 185 -20.86 -19.83 9.77
CA PRO A 185 -22.12 -19.66 9.03
C PRO A 185 -22.91 -18.39 9.40
N ASP A 186 -22.59 -17.79 10.53
CA ASP A 186 -23.23 -16.56 11.03
C ASP A 186 -22.27 -15.36 10.92
N ALA A 187 -21.30 -15.40 9.99
CA ALA A 187 -20.34 -14.32 9.78
C ALA A 187 -21.07 -13.05 9.29
N ASP A 188 -20.75 -11.91 9.89
CA ASP A 188 -21.20 -10.59 9.43
C ASP A 188 -20.55 -10.29 8.06
N PHE A 189 -19.26 -10.59 7.92
CA PHE A 189 -18.51 -10.42 6.67
C PHE A 189 -17.76 -11.70 6.31
N THR A 190 -17.82 -12.03 5.04
CA THR A 190 -17.09 -13.15 4.41
C THR A 190 -16.03 -12.61 3.45
N PRO A 191 -15.09 -13.43 2.96
CA PRO A 191 -14.12 -13.00 1.95
C PRO A 191 -14.71 -12.45 0.65
N VAL A 192 -16.00 -12.68 0.40
CA VAL A 192 -16.70 -12.26 -0.82
C VAL A 192 -17.85 -11.27 -0.54
N SER A 193 -17.87 -10.65 0.63
CA SER A 193 -18.87 -9.65 1.00
C SER A 193 -18.56 -8.31 0.33
N ASP A 194 -19.54 -7.72 -0.37
CA ASP A 194 -19.40 -6.43 -1.05
C ASP A 194 -19.60 -5.23 -0.11
N ASP A 195 -20.07 -5.47 1.10
CA ASP A 195 -20.40 -4.47 2.12
C ASP A 195 -19.35 -4.35 3.24
N ILE A 196 -18.14 -4.86 3.02
CA ILE A 196 -17.02 -4.66 3.96
C ILE A 196 -16.79 -3.14 4.13
N PRO A 197 -16.72 -2.61 5.36
CA PRO A 197 -16.57 -1.18 5.60
C PRO A 197 -15.32 -0.60 4.93
N TRP A 198 -15.39 0.64 4.43
CA TRP A 198 -14.21 1.32 3.91
C TRP A 198 -13.20 1.64 5.00
N CYS A 199 -13.69 2.00 6.20
CA CYS A 199 -12.85 2.35 7.33
C CYS A 199 -13.42 1.80 8.63
N MET A 200 -12.54 1.52 9.59
CA MET A 200 -12.91 1.07 10.92
C MET A 200 -12.05 1.73 12.00
N ILE A 201 -12.61 1.93 13.19
CA ILE A 201 -11.82 2.26 14.38
C ILE A 201 -11.08 0.99 14.81
N PRO A 202 -9.75 0.99 14.86
CA PRO A 202 -8.99 -0.21 15.22
C PRO A 202 -9.18 -0.58 16.70
N GLU A 203 -9.26 -1.86 17.02
CA GLU A 203 -9.37 -2.33 18.41
C GLU A 203 -8.15 -2.01 19.27
N LYS A 204 -7.00 -1.79 18.64
CA LYS A 204 -5.75 -1.37 19.25
C LYS A 204 -5.02 -0.40 18.32
N LYS A 205 -4.09 0.39 18.86
CA LYS A 205 -3.22 1.20 18.02
C LYS A 205 -2.44 0.31 17.04
N ILE A 206 -2.50 0.65 15.77
CA ILE A 206 -1.80 -0.06 14.69
C ILE A 206 -0.32 0.34 14.73
N THR A 207 0.57 -0.65 14.79
CA THR A 207 2.02 -0.49 14.74
C THR A 207 2.55 -0.71 13.32
N MET A 208 3.81 -0.38 13.08
CA MET A 208 4.44 -0.69 11.79
C MET A 208 4.59 -2.20 11.56
N GLU A 209 4.68 -2.98 12.63
CA GLU A 209 4.64 -4.44 12.59
C GLU A 209 3.26 -4.94 12.12
N ASP A 210 2.17 -4.34 12.63
CA ASP A 210 0.82 -4.67 12.17
C ASP A 210 0.65 -4.33 10.67
N VAL A 211 1.12 -3.15 10.24
CA VAL A 211 1.11 -2.74 8.81
C VAL A 211 1.89 -3.74 7.95
N LYS A 212 3.11 -4.07 8.36
CA LYS A 212 3.94 -5.06 7.66
C LYS A 212 3.23 -6.42 7.59
N TYR A 213 2.65 -6.88 8.69
CA TYR A 213 1.96 -8.16 8.76
C TYR A 213 0.78 -8.25 7.79
N VAL A 214 -0.14 -7.27 7.80
CA VAL A 214 -1.32 -7.29 6.93
C VAL A 214 -0.94 -7.15 5.46
N LEU A 215 -0.01 -6.24 5.11
CA LEU A 215 0.43 -6.03 3.75
C LEU A 215 1.31 -7.15 3.18
N SER A 216 1.81 -8.04 4.03
CA SER A 216 2.59 -9.22 3.65
C SER A 216 1.80 -10.52 3.71
N SER A 217 0.51 -10.43 3.98
CA SER A 217 -0.33 -11.61 4.26
C SER A 217 -0.56 -12.48 3.04
N HIS A 218 -0.63 -13.78 3.33
CA HIS A 218 -1.09 -14.84 2.43
C HIS A 218 -2.27 -15.62 3.06
N TYR A 219 -3.10 -14.95 3.86
CA TYR A 219 -4.23 -15.53 4.62
C TYR A 219 -3.81 -16.52 5.71
N GLN A 220 -2.62 -16.36 6.28
CA GLN A 220 -2.13 -17.22 7.35
C GLN A 220 -3.12 -17.25 8.53
N GLY A 221 -3.32 -18.44 9.10
CA GLY A 221 -4.30 -18.66 10.16
C GLY A 221 -5.75 -18.80 9.69
N THR A 222 -5.99 -18.85 8.37
CA THR A 222 -7.31 -19.12 7.77
C THR A 222 -7.29 -20.39 6.94
N LEU A 223 -8.46 -20.82 6.45
CA LEU A 223 -8.59 -21.97 5.54
C LEU A 223 -8.03 -21.69 4.13
N TYR A 224 -7.79 -20.42 3.82
CA TYR A 224 -7.37 -19.94 2.49
C TYR A 224 -5.85 -19.83 2.34
N ASP A 225 -5.10 -20.05 3.43
CA ASP A 225 -3.64 -20.01 3.42
C ASP A 225 -3.06 -21.05 2.45
N PRO A 226 -2.34 -20.64 1.38
CA PRO A 226 -1.74 -21.57 0.43
C PRO A 226 -0.72 -22.52 1.07
N TYR A 227 -0.09 -22.11 2.19
CA TYR A 227 0.86 -22.92 2.95
C TYR A 227 0.19 -23.69 4.11
N GLY A 228 -1.11 -23.53 4.30
CA GLY A 228 -1.88 -24.17 5.36
C GLY A 228 -1.83 -25.70 5.30
N ASN A 229 -1.94 -26.35 6.46
CA ASN A 229 -1.91 -27.82 6.57
C ASN A 229 -3.20 -28.41 7.13
N TYR A 230 -4.25 -27.60 7.34
CA TYR A 230 -5.55 -28.01 7.89
C TYR A 230 -6.70 -27.58 6.96
N GLY A 231 -7.89 -28.11 7.22
CA GLY A 231 -9.09 -27.80 6.45
C GLY A 231 -9.12 -28.41 5.03
N ASP A 232 -10.06 -27.95 4.23
CA ASP A 232 -10.21 -28.40 2.84
C ASP A 232 -9.08 -27.86 1.96
N LYS A 233 -8.37 -28.74 1.30
CA LYS A 233 -7.27 -28.41 0.40
C LYS A 233 -7.69 -27.57 -0.80
N SER A 234 -8.97 -27.68 -1.23
CA SER A 234 -9.48 -26.92 -2.37
C SER A 234 -9.63 -25.42 -2.09
N LEU A 235 -9.68 -25.01 -0.81
CA LEU A 235 -9.76 -23.62 -0.40
C LEU A 235 -8.38 -22.94 -0.32
N ARG A 236 -7.30 -23.71 -0.26
CA ARG A 236 -5.94 -23.16 -0.12
C ARG A 236 -5.53 -22.42 -1.39
N GLY A 237 -5.18 -21.16 -1.23
CA GLY A 237 -4.84 -20.31 -2.37
C GLY A 237 -6.03 -19.99 -3.28
N ALA A 238 -7.27 -20.11 -2.79
CA ALA A 238 -8.46 -19.72 -3.53
C ALA A 238 -8.49 -18.22 -3.85
N TYR A 239 -7.86 -17.40 -3.01
CA TYR A 239 -7.82 -15.95 -3.15
C TYR A 239 -6.41 -15.44 -3.39
N ARG A 240 -6.30 -14.32 -4.11
CA ARG A 240 -5.02 -13.64 -4.32
C ARG A 240 -4.46 -13.14 -3.00
N SER A 241 -3.27 -13.58 -2.63
CA SER A 241 -2.55 -13.10 -1.45
C SER A 241 -2.29 -11.60 -1.52
N ILE A 242 -2.28 -10.91 -0.38
CA ILE A 242 -1.88 -9.51 -0.26
C ILE A 242 -0.37 -9.42 -0.53
N GLY A 243 0.44 -10.19 0.22
CA GLY A 243 1.87 -10.36 -0.02
C GLY A 243 2.15 -11.32 -1.18
N VAL A 244 1.86 -10.89 -2.40
CA VAL A 244 2.04 -11.73 -3.59
C VAL A 244 3.52 -11.85 -3.97
N ASN A 245 3.90 -12.99 -4.58
CA ASN A 245 5.29 -13.30 -4.94
C ASN A 245 5.96 -12.30 -5.88
N ARG A 246 5.18 -11.59 -6.70
CA ARG A 246 5.65 -10.57 -7.65
C ARG A 246 5.68 -9.15 -7.08
N THR A 247 5.39 -8.96 -5.80
CA THR A 247 5.60 -7.66 -5.16
C THR A 247 7.07 -7.29 -5.26
N ASP A 248 7.38 -6.20 -5.93
CA ASP A 248 8.75 -5.74 -6.11
C ASP A 248 9.14 -4.71 -5.06
N PHE A 249 8.16 -3.94 -4.60
CA PHE A 249 8.36 -2.86 -3.65
C PHE A 249 7.12 -2.69 -2.78
N MET A 250 7.32 -2.55 -1.47
CA MET A 250 6.29 -2.13 -0.53
C MET A 250 6.83 -0.93 0.26
N SER A 251 6.00 0.09 0.42
CA SER A 251 6.34 1.30 1.15
C SER A 251 5.22 1.68 2.10
N ALA A 252 5.59 2.14 3.30
CA ALA A 252 4.69 2.80 4.22
C ALA A 252 5.30 4.12 4.65
N ILE A 253 4.54 5.20 4.57
CA ILE A 253 4.96 6.53 5.00
C ILE A 253 4.42 6.78 6.41
N GLN A 254 5.31 7.04 7.36
CA GLN A 254 4.96 7.38 8.72
C GLN A 254 5.28 8.85 8.98
N ILE A 255 4.26 9.65 9.28
CA ILE A 255 4.41 11.04 9.72
C ILE A 255 4.37 11.07 11.25
N ARG A 256 5.37 11.71 11.88
CA ARG A 256 5.59 11.71 13.33
C ARG A 256 5.62 13.16 13.86
N PRO A 257 4.45 13.76 14.18
CA PRO A 257 4.35 15.17 14.58
C PRO A 257 5.05 15.49 15.90
N TYR A 258 5.48 14.46 16.64
CA TYR A 258 6.15 14.60 17.94
C TYR A 258 7.68 14.73 17.87
N VAL A 259 8.26 14.61 16.68
CA VAL A 259 9.69 14.86 16.43
C VAL A 259 9.87 16.17 15.67
N ASP A 260 11.12 16.53 15.40
CA ASP A 260 11.43 17.73 14.61
C ASP A 260 10.97 17.57 13.13
N GLU A 261 10.54 18.68 12.51
CA GLU A 261 9.91 18.71 11.18
C GLU A 261 10.78 18.02 10.11
N ASP A 262 12.09 18.31 10.10
CA ASP A 262 13.04 17.71 9.16
C ASP A 262 13.18 16.18 9.28
N SER A 263 12.76 15.61 10.41
CA SER A 263 12.87 14.18 10.73
C SER A 263 11.50 13.51 10.90
N SER A 264 10.41 14.26 10.70
CA SER A 264 9.05 13.79 10.97
C SER A 264 8.62 12.66 10.04
N ALA A 265 9.02 12.71 8.78
CA ALA A 265 8.67 11.68 7.79
C ALA A 265 9.70 10.56 7.74
N ILE A 266 9.24 9.33 7.98
CA ILE A 266 10.01 8.11 7.74
C ILE A 266 9.29 7.27 6.68
N GLN A 267 10.03 6.82 5.69
CA GLN A 267 9.58 5.82 4.75
C GLN A 267 10.07 4.44 5.19
N TRP A 268 9.14 3.52 5.39
CA TRP A 268 9.44 2.13 5.66
C TRP A 268 9.43 1.36 4.34
N LEU A 269 10.49 0.61 4.07
CA LEU A 269 10.75 -0.02 2.78
C LEU A 269 10.88 -1.53 2.93
N ALA A 270 10.21 -2.29 2.05
CA ALA A 270 10.50 -3.69 1.81
C ALA A 270 10.65 -3.93 0.31
N PHE A 271 11.69 -4.63 -0.09
CA PHE A 271 11.98 -4.98 -1.48
C PHE A 271 11.69 -6.44 -1.76
N ALA A 272 11.15 -6.71 -2.95
CA ALA A 272 10.79 -8.04 -3.44
C ALA A 272 9.77 -8.74 -2.51
N SER A 273 9.28 -9.89 -2.86
CA SER A 273 8.28 -10.73 -2.16
C SER A 273 8.18 -10.50 -0.64
N ASN A 274 7.44 -9.49 -0.24
CA ASN A 274 7.38 -8.96 1.14
C ASN A 274 6.88 -9.97 2.17
N ALA A 275 6.16 -11.03 1.76
CA ALA A 275 5.77 -12.13 2.65
C ALA A 275 6.98 -12.83 3.31
N PHE A 276 8.15 -12.78 2.69
CA PHE A 276 9.38 -13.46 3.15
C PHE A 276 10.50 -12.49 3.52
N ASN A 277 10.23 -11.19 3.52
CA ASN A 277 11.22 -10.15 3.73
C ASN A 277 10.82 -9.20 4.84
N VAL A 278 11.73 -8.31 5.18
CA VAL A 278 11.57 -7.33 6.25
C VAL A 278 11.28 -5.96 5.70
N MET A 279 10.65 -5.13 6.51
CA MET A 279 10.43 -3.71 6.26
C MET A 279 11.39 -2.88 7.13
N VAL A 280 12.09 -1.94 6.54
CA VAL A 280 13.11 -1.12 7.22
C VAL A 280 12.86 0.38 7.05
N PRO A 281 13.12 1.19 8.09
CA PRO A 281 12.89 2.62 8.06
C PRO A 281 14.00 3.35 7.32
N PHE A 282 13.61 4.47 6.71
CA PHE A 282 14.48 5.35 5.98
C PHE A 282 14.08 6.82 6.24
N TYR A 283 14.98 7.63 6.80
CA TYR A 283 14.76 9.06 6.90
C TYR A 283 14.77 9.69 5.51
N THR A 284 13.72 10.41 5.14
CA THR A 284 13.50 10.89 3.78
C THR A 284 14.26 12.18 3.43
N ASN A 285 14.51 13.05 4.42
CA ASN A 285 15.20 14.33 4.22
C ASN A 285 16.74 14.14 4.27
N VAL A 286 17.27 13.58 3.19
CA VAL A 286 18.69 13.23 3.00
C VAL A 286 19.13 13.45 1.56
N ASP A 287 20.43 13.71 1.34
CA ASP A 287 21.01 13.88 0.00
C ASP A 287 21.52 12.55 -0.61
N GLU A 288 21.73 11.53 0.22
CA GLU A 288 22.34 10.27 -0.21
C GLU A 288 21.52 9.08 0.26
N VAL A 289 21.33 8.12 -0.60
CA VAL A 289 20.76 6.80 -0.30
C VAL A 289 21.90 5.80 -0.14
N PRO A 290 21.91 4.93 0.90
CA PRO A 290 22.91 3.87 1.03
C PRO A 290 22.93 2.98 -0.21
N GLU A 291 24.13 2.66 -0.69
CA GLU A 291 24.33 1.87 -1.92
C GLU A 291 23.55 0.55 -1.90
N TYR A 292 23.48 -0.11 -0.75
CA TYR A 292 22.76 -1.37 -0.59
C TYR A 292 21.26 -1.29 -0.94
N PHE A 293 20.65 -0.11 -0.80
CA PHE A 293 19.26 0.16 -1.18
C PHE A 293 19.11 0.72 -2.61
N ALA A 294 20.17 1.32 -3.16
CA ALA A 294 20.10 2.11 -4.38
C ALA A 294 20.68 1.40 -5.63
N ASN A 295 21.41 0.30 -5.47
CA ASN A 295 22.19 -0.30 -6.53
C ASN A 295 21.51 -1.48 -7.23
N THR A 296 20.19 -1.53 -7.24
CA THR A 296 19.45 -2.57 -7.96
C THR A 296 19.72 -2.49 -9.46
N SER A 297 20.09 -3.62 -10.03
CA SER A 297 20.37 -3.79 -11.46
C SER A 297 19.74 -5.09 -11.96
N ALA A 298 19.85 -5.36 -13.27
CA ALA A 298 19.41 -6.63 -13.85
C ALA A 298 20.28 -7.83 -13.40
N ASP A 299 21.50 -7.58 -12.91
CA ASP A 299 22.43 -8.62 -12.48
C ASP A 299 22.12 -9.09 -11.05
N VAL A 300 21.91 -10.38 -10.87
CA VAL A 300 21.65 -10.99 -9.55
C VAL A 300 22.90 -10.87 -8.66
N SER A 301 22.73 -10.29 -7.50
CA SER A 301 23.81 -10.06 -6.54
C SER A 301 23.33 -10.04 -5.10
N THR A 302 24.15 -10.56 -4.18
CA THR A 302 23.93 -10.40 -2.71
C THR A 302 24.40 -9.03 -2.19
N ASN A 303 24.93 -8.16 -3.05
CA ASN A 303 25.40 -6.83 -2.68
C ASN A 303 24.31 -5.76 -2.71
N ASN A 304 23.07 -6.11 -3.05
CA ASN A 304 21.92 -5.22 -2.96
C ASN A 304 20.74 -5.87 -2.23
N PHE A 305 19.87 -5.04 -1.70
CA PHE A 305 18.75 -5.49 -0.87
C PHE A 305 17.68 -6.22 -1.69
N TYR A 306 17.38 -5.75 -2.90
CA TYR A 306 16.37 -6.37 -3.76
C TYR A 306 16.68 -7.83 -4.07
N TRP A 307 17.86 -8.12 -4.64
CA TRP A 307 18.22 -9.49 -5.03
C TRP A 307 18.43 -10.41 -3.84
N THR A 308 19.01 -9.89 -2.74
CA THR A 308 19.11 -10.68 -1.50
C THR A 308 17.74 -11.09 -1.00
N SER A 309 16.79 -10.12 -0.96
CA SER A 309 15.39 -10.37 -0.58
C SER A 309 14.71 -11.35 -1.53
N ARG A 310 14.94 -11.21 -2.85
CA ARG A 310 14.37 -12.10 -3.87
C ARG A 310 14.87 -13.53 -3.73
N MET A 311 16.16 -13.72 -3.43
CA MET A 311 16.74 -15.06 -3.21
C MET A 311 16.19 -15.70 -1.93
N ILE A 312 16.09 -14.95 -0.82
CA ILE A 312 15.48 -15.44 0.42
C ILE A 312 14.05 -15.90 0.13
N ALA A 313 13.25 -15.06 -0.53
CA ALA A 313 11.86 -15.35 -0.84
C ALA A 313 11.69 -16.60 -1.70
N ALA A 314 12.43 -16.72 -2.81
CA ALA A 314 12.33 -17.86 -3.72
C ALA A 314 12.69 -19.19 -3.04
N MET A 315 13.65 -19.17 -2.13
CA MET A 315 14.05 -20.37 -1.39
C MET A 315 13.09 -20.68 -0.23
N ALA A 316 12.60 -19.65 0.46
CA ALA A 316 11.65 -19.80 1.56
C ALA A 316 10.30 -20.31 1.06
N ASP A 317 9.81 -19.80 -0.07
CA ASP A 317 8.61 -20.29 -0.73
C ASP A 317 8.70 -21.79 -1.05
N ALA A 318 9.79 -22.20 -1.69
CA ALA A 318 10.04 -23.61 -2.04
C ALA A 318 10.19 -24.54 -0.83
N SER A 319 10.50 -24.03 0.35
CA SER A 319 10.74 -24.78 1.59
C SER A 319 9.96 -24.22 2.80
N TYR A 320 8.77 -23.65 2.58
CA TYR A 320 8.02 -22.85 3.53
C TYR A 320 7.98 -23.44 4.93
N ALA A 321 7.51 -24.68 5.09
CA ALA A 321 7.35 -25.34 6.39
C ALA A 321 8.67 -25.45 7.22
N LYS A 322 9.83 -25.37 6.57
CA LYS A 322 11.16 -25.39 7.22
C LYS A 322 11.76 -24.00 7.37
N SER A 323 11.38 -23.07 6.47
CA SER A 323 11.98 -21.75 6.36
C SER A 323 11.22 -20.67 7.12
N VAL A 324 9.89 -20.82 7.33
CA VAL A 324 9.03 -19.78 7.93
C VAL A 324 9.57 -19.28 9.26
N PHE A 325 10.02 -20.17 10.13
CA PHE A 325 10.62 -19.81 11.41
C PHE A 325 11.87 -18.92 11.30
N HIS A 326 12.67 -19.11 10.27
CA HIS A 326 13.82 -18.24 10.01
C HIS A 326 13.39 -16.87 9.49
N ILE A 327 12.31 -16.81 8.72
CA ILE A 327 11.72 -15.57 8.20
C ILE A 327 11.11 -14.76 9.35
N GLU A 328 10.30 -15.38 10.21
CA GLU A 328 9.72 -14.71 11.39
C GLU A 328 10.79 -14.11 12.31
N ARG A 329 11.84 -14.89 12.62
CA ARG A 329 12.97 -14.39 13.41
C ARG A 329 13.77 -13.29 12.72
N TYR A 330 13.85 -13.33 11.40
CA TYR A 330 14.48 -12.29 10.61
C TYR A 330 13.72 -11.00 10.74
N ASP A 331 12.40 -11.05 10.58
CA ASP A 331 11.50 -9.93 10.69
C ASP A 331 11.53 -9.30 12.10
N GLU A 332 11.29 -10.09 13.13
CA GLU A 332 11.34 -9.64 14.54
C GLU A 332 12.68 -8.96 14.90
N ARG A 333 13.80 -9.57 14.50
CA ARG A 333 15.14 -9.03 14.78
C ARG A 333 15.39 -7.72 14.09
N VAL A 334 15.00 -7.60 12.80
CA VAL A 334 15.24 -6.40 12.00
C VAL A 334 14.35 -5.28 12.48
N MET A 335 13.04 -5.52 12.68
CA MET A 335 12.11 -4.52 13.17
C MET A 335 12.53 -3.97 14.54
N SER A 336 12.90 -4.83 15.49
CA SER A 336 13.39 -4.42 16.81
C SER A 336 14.65 -3.53 16.71
N LYS A 337 15.60 -3.91 15.85
CA LYS A 337 16.83 -3.11 15.65
C LYS A 337 16.56 -1.80 14.91
N ALA A 338 15.62 -1.80 13.98
CA ALA A 338 15.19 -0.62 13.26
C ALA A 338 14.61 0.44 14.24
N HIS A 339 13.72 0.05 15.14
CA HIS A 339 13.20 0.94 16.18
C HIS A 339 14.29 1.45 17.12
N GLU A 340 15.27 0.61 17.50
CA GLU A 340 16.43 1.05 18.31
C GLU A 340 17.24 2.13 17.59
N ILE A 341 17.47 2.00 16.29
CA ILE A 341 18.17 2.98 15.46
C ILE A 341 17.38 4.29 15.42
N ILE A 342 16.09 4.24 15.07
CA ILE A 342 15.21 5.43 15.02
C ILE A 342 15.25 6.15 16.37
N TYR A 343 14.95 5.46 17.45
CA TYR A 343 14.90 6.06 18.79
C TYR A 343 16.20 6.76 19.16
N ARG A 344 17.34 6.14 18.93
CA ARG A 344 18.66 6.68 19.23
C ARG A 344 19.02 7.89 18.37
N TYR A 345 18.60 7.92 17.11
CA TYR A 345 18.85 9.06 16.23
C TYR A 345 17.84 10.18 16.46
N ASP A 346 16.59 9.90 16.75
CA ASP A 346 15.62 10.92 17.16
C ASP A 346 16.03 11.64 18.43
N ASP A 347 16.57 10.92 19.43
CA ASP A 347 17.11 11.52 20.67
C ASP A 347 18.27 12.49 20.36
N ARG A 348 19.19 12.10 19.48
CA ARG A 348 20.31 12.95 19.04
C ARG A 348 19.86 14.16 18.21
N LEU A 349 18.89 13.97 17.33
CA LEU A 349 18.30 15.02 16.49
C LEU A 349 17.50 16.01 17.34
N GLY A 350 16.84 15.54 18.40
CA GLY A 350 16.07 16.36 19.33
C GLY A 350 16.89 17.20 20.30
N ALA A 351 18.18 16.92 20.46
CA ALA A 351 19.03 17.62 21.44
C ALA A 351 19.27 19.11 21.13
N ASP A 352 19.17 19.51 19.86
CA ASP A 352 19.46 20.87 19.38
C ASP A 352 18.21 21.58 18.80
N ARG A 353 17.00 21.16 19.18
CA ARG A 353 15.73 21.69 18.62
C ARG A 353 15.54 23.19 18.70
N ASP A 354 16.10 23.82 19.73
CA ASP A 354 15.91 25.25 19.99
C ASP A 354 16.89 26.15 19.22
N VAL A 355 17.81 25.58 18.44
CA VAL A 355 18.87 26.31 17.73
C VAL A 355 18.72 26.14 16.22
N GLN A 356 17.97 27.03 15.59
CA GLN A 356 17.86 27.08 14.13
C GLN A 356 19.04 27.81 13.49
N THR A 357 20.08 27.08 13.10
CA THR A 357 21.19 27.59 12.28
C THR A 357 21.50 26.66 11.12
N ASP A 358 22.08 27.18 10.05
CA ASP A 358 22.55 26.35 8.91
C ASP A 358 23.49 25.21 9.35
N ALA A 359 24.24 25.41 10.43
CA ALA A 359 25.14 24.39 10.95
C ALA A 359 24.36 23.23 11.61
N VAL A 360 23.28 23.53 12.34
CA VAL A 360 22.41 22.54 12.99
C VAL A 360 21.64 21.76 11.93
N SER A 361 21.08 22.42 10.93
CA SER A 361 20.38 21.76 9.81
C SER A 361 21.31 20.78 9.07
N LYS A 362 22.54 21.18 8.75
CA LYS A 362 23.55 20.31 8.13
C LYS A 362 23.98 19.14 9.03
N LEU A 363 24.04 19.36 10.35
CA LEU A 363 24.32 18.30 11.31
C LEU A 363 23.17 17.29 11.35
N GLY A 364 21.93 17.77 11.43
CA GLY A 364 20.71 16.94 11.40
C GLY A 364 20.67 16.05 10.15
N GLN A 365 20.92 16.63 8.97
CA GLN A 365 20.98 15.86 7.71
C GLN A 365 22.05 14.76 7.73
N LYS A 366 23.25 15.05 8.26
CA LYS A 366 24.31 14.04 8.41
C LYS A 366 23.90 12.93 9.37
N LEU A 367 23.18 13.25 10.45
CA LEU A 367 22.70 12.25 11.40
C LEU A 367 21.66 11.34 10.75
N ARG A 368 20.71 11.89 9.97
CA ARG A 368 19.71 11.09 9.21
C ARG A 368 20.39 10.19 8.19
N GLN A 369 21.37 10.70 7.42
CA GLN A 369 22.17 9.88 6.51
C GLN A 369 22.94 8.76 7.23
N GLN A 370 23.47 9.05 8.41
CA GLN A 370 24.18 8.06 9.22
C GLN A 370 23.22 6.97 9.74
N ALA A 371 21.99 7.35 10.17
CA ALA A 371 20.94 6.41 10.56
C ALA A 371 20.59 5.46 9.41
N ASN A 372 20.38 6.01 8.20
CA ASN A 372 20.09 5.21 7.00
C ASN A 372 21.22 4.25 6.65
N ARG A 373 22.49 4.67 6.77
CA ARG A 373 23.65 3.78 6.55
C ARG A 373 23.70 2.66 7.59
N GLU A 374 23.47 2.97 8.85
CA GLU A 374 23.45 1.97 9.92
C GLU A 374 22.31 0.97 9.74
N THR A 375 21.13 1.43 9.29
CA THR A 375 20.00 0.56 8.91
C THR A 375 20.38 -0.35 7.75
N ALA A 376 21.03 0.17 6.71
CA ALA A 376 21.49 -0.62 5.56
C ALA A 376 22.51 -1.70 5.96
N ASP A 377 23.47 -1.37 6.81
CA ASP A 377 24.48 -2.31 7.30
C ASP A 377 23.83 -3.40 8.17
N MET A 378 22.92 -3.01 9.06
CA MET A 378 22.18 -3.93 9.93
C MET A 378 21.36 -4.93 9.11
N VAL A 379 20.58 -4.46 8.13
CA VAL A 379 19.75 -5.34 7.31
C VAL A 379 20.60 -6.21 6.36
N ARG A 380 21.69 -5.68 5.81
CA ARG A 380 22.64 -6.47 4.99
C ARG A 380 23.14 -7.68 5.76
N GLN A 381 23.57 -7.49 7.01
CA GLN A 381 24.06 -8.59 7.84
C GLN A 381 22.93 -9.58 8.18
N ALA A 382 21.76 -9.08 8.58
CA ALA A 382 20.62 -9.93 8.93
C ALA A 382 20.11 -10.73 7.73
N ALA A 383 20.03 -10.11 6.54
CA ALA A 383 19.65 -10.76 5.29
C ALA A 383 20.64 -11.85 4.88
N SER A 384 21.95 -11.58 4.97
CA SER A 384 22.99 -12.58 4.68
C SER A 384 22.90 -13.80 5.60
N ASP A 385 22.70 -13.58 6.91
CA ASP A 385 22.52 -14.66 7.89
C ASP A 385 21.27 -15.49 7.58
N THR A 386 20.16 -14.84 7.19
CA THR A 386 18.89 -15.50 6.87
C THR A 386 18.98 -16.27 5.56
N LEU A 387 19.60 -15.67 4.53
CA LEU A 387 19.86 -16.33 3.25
C LEU A 387 20.61 -17.65 3.45
N GLY A 388 21.66 -17.65 4.29
CA GLY A 388 22.41 -18.87 4.62
C GLY A 388 21.55 -19.96 5.28
N LYS A 389 20.66 -19.57 6.20
CA LYS A 389 19.76 -20.52 6.90
C LYS A 389 18.72 -21.11 5.96
N VAL A 390 18.07 -20.27 5.16
CA VAL A 390 17.04 -20.72 4.20
C VAL A 390 17.68 -21.60 3.11
N LEU A 391 18.85 -21.26 2.63
CA LEU A 391 19.62 -22.08 1.69
C LEU A 391 19.96 -23.44 2.31
N TYR A 392 20.36 -23.48 3.58
CA TYR A 392 20.64 -24.74 4.29
C TYR A 392 19.40 -25.63 4.34
N GLU A 393 18.24 -25.08 4.75
CA GLU A 393 16.98 -25.82 4.82
C GLU A 393 16.57 -26.39 3.45
N LEU A 394 16.67 -25.58 2.39
CA LEU A 394 16.33 -26.02 1.04
C LEU A 394 17.31 -27.08 0.52
N SER A 395 18.61 -26.90 0.78
CA SER A 395 19.66 -27.82 0.33
C SER A 395 19.45 -29.23 0.90
N ASN A 396 19.00 -29.33 2.14
CA ASN A 396 18.69 -30.62 2.77
C ASN A 396 17.44 -31.32 2.18
N GLN A 397 16.67 -30.64 1.35
CA GLN A 397 15.48 -31.18 0.67
C GLN A 397 15.74 -31.54 -0.80
N MET A 398 16.97 -31.36 -1.28
CA MET A 398 17.34 -31.69 -2.66
C MET A 398 17.28 -33.20 -2.90
N LYS A 399 16.60 -33.62 -3.97
CA LYS A 399 16.40 -35.04 -4.33
C LYS A 399 16.96 -35.40 -5.71
N ASN A 400 17.49 -34.43 -6.47
CA ASN A 400 17.95 -34.60 -7.85
C ASN A 400 16.97 -35.40 -8.73
N SER A 401 15.65 -35.17 -8.55
CA SER A 401 14.57 -35.97 -9.16
C SER A 401 14.52 -37.45 -8.76
N TYR A 402 15.29 -37.87 -7.75
CA TYR A 402 15.26 -39.22 -7.23
C TYR A 402 14.06 -39.43 -6.28
N SER A 403 13.30 -40.51 -6.47
CA SER A 403 12.03 -40.72 -5.74
C SER A 403 12.19 -41.34 -4.36
N ARG A 404 13.37 -41.86 -4.02
CA ARG A 404 13.68 -42.48 -2.75
C ARG A 404 14.75 -41.69 -2.01
N SER A 405 14.61 -41.59 -0.69
CA SER A 405 15.63 -40.99 0.17
C SER A 405 16.73 -42.01 0.47
N ASP A 406 17.97 -41.55 0.51
CA ASP A 406 19.12 -42.34 0.96
C ASP A 406 19.29 -42.28 2.49
N ALA A 407 18.37 -41.65 3.22
CA ALA A 407 18.37 -41.52 4.67
C ALA A 407 17.54 -42.59 5.36
#